data_2faf4a64c7ac9cef64ac597b5b7c2d77
#
_entry.id   2faf4a64c7ac9cef64ac597b5b7c2d77
#
_cell.length_a   1.000
_cell.length_b   1.000
_cell.length_c   1.000
_cell.angle_alpha   90.00
_cell.angle_beta   90.00
_cell.angle_gamma   90.00
#
_symmetry.space_group_name_H-M   'P 1'
#
loop_
_entity.id
_entity.type
_entity.pdbx_description
1 polymer ?
#
loop_
_entity_poly.entity_id
_entity_poly.type
_entity_poly.pdbx_seq_one_letter_code
_entity_poly.pdbx_strand_id
1 'polypeptide(L)'
;MSDSTMRTRQPSSVRRLPLVGPLRLARPSDMWFKPALSVVAASAVPNLALFAVGRLDLVMYTMAGSLCALYGHSLPYARRARTVAGVVVGMLIGMAISLVTASLTDSTAVLIAVGTLLAAGQKVLCDATRIGPPGPVIFTFVTSAALFAPQHLGQVPGHLALTVAAGAVSWLVTVGPALLRREGPERRATARALTAAAAYADDPGHRTRHAAAAAVHTAWQTLLAAGRPTPVRRELERLVVHAEAALARGALGAHPGVHGRPVGDAHGGGHARTADRDSKLAPTAVDTRTGDHELEACVAGPDRLRAWARQTRARGPLPTPPPP
;
A
#
# COMPACT_ATOMS: atom_id res chain seq x y z
N MET A 1 -52.13 42.51 -14.74
CA MET A 1 -52.28 41.06 -14.87
C MET A 1 -50.89 40.49 -14.60
N SER A 2 -50.66 40.10 -13.35
CA SER A 2 -49.37 39.63 -12.86
C SER A 2 -49.42 38.10 -12.85
N ASP A 3 -48.57 37.51 -13.70
CA ASP A 3 -48.46 36.05 -13.85
C ASP A 3 -47.43 35.54 -12.81
N SER A 4 -47.91 34.95 -11.74
CA SER A 4 -47.11 34.38 -10.66
C SER A 4 -46.76 32.96 -11.04
N THR A 5 -45.57 32.75 -11.65
CA THR A 5 -45.02 31.43 -11.90
C THR A 5 -44.67 30.75 -10.57
N MET A 6 -45.51 29.82 -10.21
CA MET A 6 -45.37 28.91 -9.06
C MET A 6 -44.17 27.98 -9.29
N ARG A 7 -43.00 28.30 -8.70
CA ARG A 7 -41.84 27.40 -8.65
C ARG A 7 -42.20 26.20 -7.78
N THR A 8 -42.53 25.10 -8.40
CA THR A 8 -42.62 23.79 -7.73
C THR A 8 -41.24 23.40 -7.14
N ARG A 9 -41.15 23.46 -5.80
CA ARG A 9 -40.00 22.90 -5.06
C ARG A 9 -39.93 21.40 -5.34
N GLN A 10 -38.90 20.96 -6.08
CA GLN A 10 -38.58 19.55 -6.17
C GLN A 10 -38.26 19.03 -4.74
N PRO A 11 -38.84 17.92 -4.32
CA PRO A 11 -38.51 17.32 -3.04
C PRO A 11 -37.03 16.90 -3.06
N SER A 12 -36.25 17.40 -2.11
CA SER A 12 -34.88 16.98 -1.87
C SER A 12 -34.88 15.48 -1.59
N SER A 13 -34.41 14.68 -2.53
CA SER A 13 -34.19 13.25 -2.33
C SER A 13 -33.16 13.08 -1.21
N VAL A 14 -33.62 12.64 -0.05
CA VAL A 14 -32.74 12.28 1.07
C VAL A 14 -31.82 11.18 0.57
N ARG A 15 -30.54 11.53 0.34
CA ARG A 15 -29.51 10.61 -0.12
C ARG A 15 -29.28 9.58 0.99
N ARG A 16 -29.86 8.39 0.84
CA ARG A 16 -29.66 7.29 1.78
C ARG A 16 -28.16 6.98 1.82
N LEU A 17 -27.56 7.07 3.02
CA LEU A 17 -26.16 6.68 3.23
C LEU A 17 -25.98 5.22 2.78
N PRO A 18 -25.00 4.91 1.91
CA PRO A 18 -24.75 3.55 1.45
C PRO A 18 -24.09 2.73 2.56
N LEU A 19 -24.88 2.34 3.57
CA LEU A 19 -24.38 1.57 4.72
C LEU A 19 -23.91 0.15 4.35
N VAL A 20 -24.38 -0.37 3.21
CA VAL A 20 -24.00 -1.71 2.75
C VAL A 20 -22.58 -1.78 2.21
N GLY A 21 -22.01 -0.67 1.72
CA GLY A 21 -20.64 -0.62 1.19
C GLY A 21 -19.56 -0.87 2.24
N PRO A 22 -19.59 -0.15 3.39
CA PRO A 22 -18.63 -0.34 4.48
C PRO A 22 -18.72 -1.71 5.16
N LEU A 23 -19.90 -2.35 5.15
CA LEU A 23 -20.14 -3.67 5.76
C LEU A 23 -19.74 -4.84 4.86
N ARG A 24 -19.42 -4.61 3.60
CA ARG A 24 -18.87 -5.66 2.75
C ARG A 24 -17.43 -5.93 3.17
N LEU A 25 -17.21 -7.06 3.82
CA LEU A 25 -15.87 -7.60 4.06
C LEU A 25 -15.11 -7.63 2.73
N ALA A 26 -14.08 -6.80 2.62
CA ALA A 26 -13.17 -6.85 1.49
C ALA A 26 -12.59 -8.28 1.42
N ARG A 27 -12.49 -8.85 0.21
CA ARG A 27 -11.85 -10.15 0.05
C ARG A 27 -10.47 -10.10 0.72
N PRO A 28 -10.16 -11.04 1.64
CA PRO A 28 -8.87 -11.04 2.31
C PRO A 28 -7.77 -11.09 1.25
N SER A 29 -6.77 -10.22 1.39
CA SER A 29 -5.61 -10.25 0.49
C SER A 29 -4.95 -11.62 0.60
N ASP A 30 -4.40 -12.17 -0.49
CA ASP A 30 -3.68 -13.47 -0.54
C ASP A 30 -2.59 -13.65 0.53
N MET A 31 -2.37 -12.65 1.36
CA MET A 31 -1.30 -12.61 2.36
C MET A 31 -1.74 -12.09 3.72
N TRP A 32 -3.05 -12.06 4.01
CA TRP A 32 -3.58 -11.58 5.30
C TRP A 32 -3.00 -12.34 6.51
N PHE A 33 -2.66 -13.62 6.35
CA PHE A 33 -2.10 -14.46 7.40
C PHE A 33 -0.61 -14.20 7.71
N LYS A 34 0.15 -13.57 6.79
CA LYS A 34 1.61 -13.37 6.98
C LYS A 34 1.96 -12.43 8.14
N PRO A 35 1.30 -11.28 8.31
CA PRO A 35 1.51 -10.46 9.49
C PRO A 35 1.21 -11.23 10.77
N ALA A 36 0.09 -11.95 10.82
CA ALA A 36 -0.28 -12.76 11.97
C ALA A 36 0.77 -13.86 12.29
N LEU A 37 1.18 -14.61 11.27
CA LEU A 37 2.21 -15.64 11.42
C LEU A 37 3.55 -15.05 11.88
N SER A 38 3.94 -13.88 11.39
CA SER A 38 5.16 -13.21 11.85
C SER A 38 5.10 -12.84 13.32
N VAL A 39 3.95 -12.36 13.81
CA VAL A 39 3.76 -12.02 15.22
C VAL A 39 3.74 -13.28 16.07
N VAL A 40 3.01 -14.32 15.66
CA VAL A 40 2.99 -15.60 16.37
C VAL A 40 4.41 -16.17 16.49
N ALA A 41 5.18 -16.19 15.40
CA ALA A 41 6.56 -16.67 15.44
C ALA A 41 7.46 -15.79 16.32
N ALA A 42 7.31 -14.45 16.25
CA ALA A 42 8.10 -13.50 17.03
C ALA A 42 7.76 -13.56 18.54
N SER A 43 6.50 -13.82 18.89
CA SER A 43 6.07 -13.92 20.29
C SER A 43 6.27 -15.31 20.88
N ALA A 44 6.16 -16.38 20.08
CA ALA A 44 6.32 -17.75 20.57
C ALA A 44 7.71 -17.98 21.16
N VAL A 45 8.77 -17.54 20.50
CA VAL A 45 10.15 -17.77 20.96
C VAL A 45 10.40 -17.18 22.36
N PRO A 46 10.22 -15.87 22.61
CA PRO A 46 10.49 -15.33 23.94
C PRO A 46 9.49 -15.80 25.00
N ASN A 47 8.22 -16.01 24.64
CA ASN A 47 7.22 -16.44 25.61
C ASN A 47 7.39 -17.91 26.03
N LEU A 48 7.78 -18.80 25.11
CA LEU A 48 8.14 -20.17 25.44
C LEU A 48 9.40 -20.24 26.33
N ALA A 49 10.37 -19.35 26.08
CA ALA A 49 11.54 -19.25 26.93
C ALA A 49 11.15 -18.81 28.35
N LEU A 50 10.28 -17.81 28.52
CA LEU A 50 9.76 -17.39 29.82
C LEU A 50 8.94 -18.47 30.50
N PHE A 51 8.14 -19.22 29.76
CA PHE A 51 7.40 -20.35 30.25
C PHE A 51 8.34 -21.44 30.81
N ALA A 52 9.40 -21.78 30.07
CA ALA A 52 10.38 -22.78 30.46
C ALA A 52 11.13 -22.40 31.75
N VAL A 53 11.34 -21.11 32.03
CA VAL A 53 11.97 -20.62 33.26
C VAL A 53 10.96 -20.25 34.37
N GLY A 54 9.66 -20.47 34.13
CA GLY A 54 8.60 -20.20 35.12
C GLY A 54 8.33 -18.70 35.38
N ARG A 55 8.71 -17.80 34.45
CA ARG A 55 8.63 -16.34 34.60
C ARG A 55 7.60 -15.69 33.64
N LEU A 56 6.38 -16.24 33.64
CA LEU A 56 5.29 -15.68 32.82
C LEU A 56 4.82 -14.28 33.26
N ASP A 57 5.16 -13.86 34.46
CA ASP A 57 4.97 -12.51 34.97
C ASP A 57 5.62 -11.45 34.08
N LEU A 58 6.65 -11.82 33.33
CA LEU A 58 7.40 -10.91 32.44
C LEU A 58 6.90 -10.87 30.98
N VAL A 59 5.82 -11.60 30.65
CA VAL A 59 5.28 -11.71 29.28
C VAL A 59 4.92 -10.34 28.69
N MET A 60 4.46 -9.38 29.50
CA MET A 60 4.12 -8.04 29.02
C MET A 60 5.30 -7.36 28.33
N TYR A 61 6.53 -7.52 28.85
CA TYR A 61 7.74 -6.89 28.31
C TYR A 61 8.23 -7.56 27.02
N THR A 62 8.10 -8.87 26.93
CA THR A 62 8.42 -9.62 25.69
C THR A 62 7.37 -9.36 24.61
N MET A 63 6.09 -9.21 24.97
CA MET A 63 5.03 -8.84 24.03
C MET A 63 5.28 -7.44 23.41
N ALA A 64 5.77 -6.48 24.20
CA ALA A 64 6.14 -5.16 23.69
C ALA A 64 7.12 -5.23 22.51
N GLY A 65 8.18 -6.03 22.64
CA GLY A 65 9.15 -6.26 21.57
C GLY A 65 8.58 -7.09 20.42
N SER A 66 7.78 -8.12 20.73
CA SER A 66 7.22 -9.05 19.74
C SER A 66 6.21 -8.38 18.79
N LEU A 67 5.40 -7.43 19.28
CA LEU A 67 4.43 -6.69 18.48
C LEU A 67 5.09 -5.79 17.43
N CYS A 68 6.38 -5.49 17.55
CA CYS A 68 7.13 -4.79 16.51
C CYS A 68 7.14 -5.57 15.17
N ALA A 69 6.89 -6.89 15.20
CA ALA A 69 6.77 -7.70 14.00
C ALA A 69 5.56 -7.37 13.13
N LEU A 70 4.56 -6.63 13.63
CA LEU A 70 3.40 -6.18 12.84
C LEU A 70 3.75 -5.11 11.80
N TYR A 71 4.88 -4.43 11.94
CA TYR A 71 5.23 -3.28 11.10
C TYR A 71 5.96 -3.67 9.81
N GLY A 72 5.78 -2.85 8.78
CA GLY A 72 6.59 -2.89 7.57
C GLY A 72 6.34 -4.05 6.61
N HIS A 73 5.23 -4.78 6.70
CA HIS A 73 4.96 -5.95 5.84
C HIS A 73 4.85 -5.65 4.34
N SER A 74 4.48 -4.43 3.98
CA SER A 74 4.39 -3.97 2.60
C SER A 74 5.70 -3.42 2.04
N LEU A 75 6.72 -3.21 2.90
CA LEU A 75 7.99 -2.59 2.51
C LEU A 75 8.97 -3.62 1.95
N PRO A 76 9.86 -3.21 1.01
CA PRO A 76 11.04 -3.98 0.62
C PRO A 76 11.92 -4.26 1.83
N TYR A 77 12.63 -5.40 1.81
CA TYR A 77 13.36 -5.88 2.99
C TYR A 77 14.37 -4.88 3.55
N ALA A 78 15.11 -4.17 2.69
CA ALA A 78 16.10 -3.19 3.15
C ALA A 78 15.45 -2.01 3.91
N ARG A 79 14.31 -1.51 3.42
CA ARG A 79 13.55 -0.44 4.08
C ARG A 79 12.83 -0.97 5.32
N ARG A 80 12.29 -2.19 5.22
CA ARG A 80 11.64 -2.89 6.32
C ARG A 80 12.58 -3.08 7.51
N ALA A 81 13.83 -3.52 7.28
CA ALA A 81 14.84 -3.69 8.32
C ALA A 81 15.04 -2.40 9.12
N ARG A 82 15.20 -1.25 8.44
CA ARG A 82 15.35 0.05 9.11
C ARG A 82 14.08 0.49 9.83
N THR A 83 12.92 0.29 9.20
CA THR A 83 11.63 0.65 9.80
C THR A 83 11.37 -0.15 11.06
N VAL A 84 11.55 -1.48 11.03
CA VAL A 84 11.33 -2.34 12.21
C VAL A 84 12.36 -2.03 13.30
N ALA A 85 13.63 -1.77 12.96
CA ALA A 85 14.62 -1.33 13.93
C ALA A 85 14.22 0.00 14.58
N GLY A 86 13.75 0.98 13.80
CA GLY A 86 13.24 2.25 14.33
C GLY A 86 12.02 2.07 15.21
N VAL A 87 11.11 1.14 14.87
CA VAL A 87 9.95 0.78 15.70
C VAL A 87 10.40 0.18 17.03
N VAL A 88 11.37 -0.75 17.03
CA VAL A 88 11.92 -1.34 18.26
C VAL A 88 12.55 -0.27 19.15
N VAL A 89 13.34 0.64 18.58
CA VAL A 89 13.95 1.74 19.32
C VAL A 89 12.87 2.69 19.89
N GLY A 90 11.87 3.05 19.09
CA GLY A 90 10.76 3.90 19.55
C GLY A 90 9.96 3.24 20.68
N MET A 91 9.71 1.92 20.57
CA MET A 91 9.05 1.14 21.61
C MET A 91 9.88 1.11 22.90
N LEU A 92 11.19 0.91 22.78
CA LEU A 92 12.11 0.88 23.91
C LEU A 92 12.16 2.23 24.64
N ILE A 93 12.22 3.33 23.90
CA ILE A 93 12.21 4.68 24.49
C ILE A 93 10.89 4.95 25.22
N GLY A 94 9.76 4.66 24.57
CA GLY A 94 8.44 4.81 25.19
C GLY A 94 8.30 3.96 26.46
N MET A 95 8.73 2.69 26.40
CA MET A 95 8.74 1.79 27.53
C MET A 95 9.65 2.28 28.67
N ALA A 96 10.86 2.75 28.35
CA ALA A 96 11.79 3.29 29.33
C ALA A 96 11.20 4.49 30.08
N ILE A 97 10.61 5.45 29.36
CA ILE A 97 9.95 6.61 29.97
C ILE A 97 8.80 6.16 30.87
N SER A 98 7.96 5.22 30.40
CA SER A 98 6.82 4.71 31.16
C SER A 98 7.26 4.01 32.45
N LEU A 99 8.22 3.09 32.38
CA LEU A 99 8.69 2.32 33.52
C LEU A 99 9.42 3.20 34.56
N VAL A 100 10.25 4.12 34.10
CA VAL A 100 10.94 5.08 35.00
C VAL A 100 9.91 5.98 35.70
N THR A 101 8.92 6.52 34.95
CA THR A 101 7.88 7.36 35.56
C THR A 101 7.08 6.56 36.60
N ALA A 102 6.65 5.35 36.27
CA ALA A 102 5.90 4.47 37.18
C ALA A 102 6.72 4.09 38.43
N SER A 103 8.07 4.09 38.33
CA SER A 103 8.95 3.80 39.47
C SER A 103 9.21 5.00 40.38
N LEU A 104 8.97 6.23 39.88
CA LEU A 104 9.28 7.47 40.59
C LEU A 104 8.06 8.12 41.23
N THR A 105 6.84 7.77 40.81
CA THR A 105 5.63 8.44 41.31
C THR A 105 4.40 7.54 41.25
N ASP A 106 3.59 7.62 42.31
CA ASP A 106 2.28 7.00 42.40
C ASP A 106 1.15 7.98 42.06
N SER A 107 1.49 9.24 41.72
CA SER A 107 0.49 10.27 41.38
C SER A 107 -0.18 9.97 40.05
N THR A 108 -1.45 9.58 40.11
CA THR A 108 -2.27 9.32 38.92
C THR A 108 -2.29 10.50 37.94
N ALA A 109 -2.29 11.74 38.45
CA ALA A 109 -2.27 12.93 37.59
C ALA A 109 -0.99 13.03 36.77
N VAL A 110 0.17 12.73 37.38
CA VAL A 110 1.47 12.69 36.67
C VAL A 110 1.50 11.58 35.65
N LEU A 111 1.02 10.38 36.00
CA LEU A 111 0.97 9.24 35.10
C LEU A 111 0.09 9.54 33.88
N ILE A 112 -1.09 10.15 34.08
CA ILE A 112 -1.99 10.56 32.97
C ILE A 112 -1.31 11.63 32.10
N ALA A 113 -0.68 12.63 32.69
CA ALA A 113 0.00 13.69 31.93
C ALA A 113 1.13 13.14 31.07
N VAL A 114 2.01 12.31 31.64
CA VAL A 114 3.10 11.65 30.92
C VAL A 114 2.56 10.72 29.83
N GLY A 115 1.54 9.91 30.13
CA GLY A 115 0.90 9.02 29.15
C GLY A 115 0.32 9.79 27.97
N THR A 116 -0.34 10.92 28.21
CA THR A 116 -0.88 11.80 27.18
C THR A 116 0.21 12.39 26.28
N LEU A 117 1.30 12.88 26.90
CA LEU A 117 2.44 13.43 26.14
C LEU A 117 3.14 12.35 25.31
N LEU A 118 3.32 11.16 25.87
CA LEU A 118 3.88 10.00 25.13
C LEU A 118 2.99 9.63 23.95
N ALA A 119 1.68 9.52 24.16
CA ALA A 119 0.72 9.17 23.08
C ALA A 119 0.76 10.24 21.97
N ALA A 120 0.77 11.52 22.32
CA ALA A 120 0.87 12.62 21.35
C ALA A 120 2.20 12.56 20.57
N GLY A 121 3.32 12.38 21.27
CA GLY A 121 4.65 12.28 20.65
C GLY A 121 4.76 11.06 19.71
N GLN A 122 4.26 9.90 20.14
CA GLN A 122 4.22 8.68 19.33
C GLN A 122 3.36 8.85 18.07
N LYS A 123 2.22 9.54 18.21
CA LYS A 123 1.36 9.87 17.07
C LYS A 123 2.10 10.75 16.06
N VAL A 124 2.68 11.85 16.52
CA VAL A 124 3.46 12.77 15.67
C VAL A 124 4.62 12.03 14.98
N LEU A 125 5.35 11.19 15.71
CA LEU A 125 6.46 10.41 15.17
C LEU A 125 5.98 9.41 14.09
N CYS A 126 4.89 8.69 14.33
CA CYS A 126 4.32 7.76 13.35
C CYS A 126 3.83 8.47 12.10
N ASP A 127 3.21 9.63 12.23
CA ASP A 127 2.73 10.43 11.10
C ASP A 127 3.91 11.01 10.30
N ALA A 128 4.91 11.56 10.97
CA ALA A 128 6.11 12.13 10.35
C ALA A 128 6.93 11.07 9.59
N THR A 129 7.06 9.88 10.16
CA THR A 129 7.80 8.76 9.55
C THR A 129 6.98 7.96 8.55
N ARG A 130 5.67 8.25 8.42
CA ARG A 130 4.71 7.52 7.57
C ARG A 130 4.77 6.02 7.80
N ILE A 131 4.93 5.60 9.06
CA ILE A 131 4.85 4.20 9.45
C ILE A 131 3.40 3.76 9.22
N GLY A 132 3.20 2.79 8.31
CA GLY A 132 1.89 2.27 7.97
C GLY A 132 1.20 1.56 9.15
N PRO A 133 -0.02 1.04 8.93
CA PRO A 133 -0.74 0.29 9.97
C PRO A 133 0.14 -0.77 10.64
N PRO A 134 0.03 -0.95 11.97
CA PRO A 134 -0.97 -0.42 12.90
C PRO A 134 -0.75 0.99 13.45
N GLY A 135 0.29 1.73 13.01
CA GLY A 135 0.56 3.09 13.42
C GLY A 135 0.85 3.25 14.93
N PRO A 136 0.39 4.34 15.58
CA PRO A 136 0.71 4.64 16.98
C PRO A 136 -0.04 3.77 17.99
N VAL A 137 -1.09 3.05 17.57
CA VAL A 137 -2.00 2.34 18.49
C VAL A 137 -1.25 1.34 19.39
N ILE A 138 -0.35 0.56 18.81
CA ILE A 138 0.42 -0.45 19.57
C ILE A 138 1.40 0.24 20.53
N PHE A 139 2.07 1.30 20.08
CA PHE A 139 2.97 2.07 20.92
C PHE A 139 2.24 2.61 22.16
N THR A 140 1.11 3.31 21.93
CA THR A 140 0.31 3.91 22.98
C THR A 140 -0.23 2.85 23.94
N PHE A 141 -0.75 1.75 23.42
CA PHE A 141 -1.28 0.65 24.24
C PHE A 141 -0.20 0.08 25.16
N VAL A 142 0.96 -0.28 24.61
CA VAL A 142 2.05 -0.90 25.37
C VAL A 142 2.64 0.06 26.42
N THR A 143 2.89 1.31 26.03
CA THR A 143 3.46 2.31 26.94
C THR A 143 2.47 2.71 28.04
N SER A 144 1.17 2.77 27.73
CA SER A 144 0.15 3.00 28.76
C SER A 144 0.07 1.81 29.75
N ALA A 145 0.09 0.58 29.28
CA ALA A 145 0.09 -0.59 30.15
C ALA A 145 1.32 -0.59 31.08
N ALA A 146 2.49 -0.24 30.56
CA ALA A 146 3.73 -0.15 31.34
C ALA A 146 3.70 0.99 32.37
N LEU A 147 3.03 2.10 32.05
CA LEU A 147 2.94 3.27 32.92
C LEU A 147 2.13 3.02 34.21
N PHE A 148 1.11 2.15 34.12
CA PHE A 148 0.26 1.81 35.25
C PHE A 148 0.62 0.46 35.92
N ALA A 149 1.70 -0.19 35.48
CA ALA A 149 2.19 -1.39 36.13
C ALA A 149 3.05 -1.03 37.36
N PRO A 150 2.86 -1.69 38.52
CA PRO A 150 3.74 -1.47 39.69
C PRO A 150 5.19 -1.79 39.34
N GLN A 151 6.11 -0.87 39.60
CA GLN A 151 7.52 -0.98 39.20
C GLN A 151 8.48 -0.51 40.29
N HIS A 152 9.69 -1.09 40.28
CA HIS A 152 10.83 -0.61 41.05
C HIS A 152 11.99 -0.31 40.09
N LEU A 153 12.71 0.79 40.33
CA LEU A 153 13.82 1.25 39.47
C LEU A 153 14.85 0.15 39.17
N GLY A 154 15.13 -0.72 40.15
CA GLY A 154 16.07 -1.84 39.97
C GLY A 154 15.63 -2.89 38.94
N GLN A 155 14.34 -2.98 38.64
CA GLN A 155 13.78 -3.94 37.67
C GLN A 155 13.78 -3.40 36.24
N VAL A 156 13.81 -2.07 36.07
CA VAL A 156 13.70 -1.41 34.76
C VAL A 156 14.72 -1.92 33.74
N PRO A 157 16.02 -2.04 34.06
CA PRO A 157 17.00 -2.56 33.09
C PRO A 157 16.67 -3.97 32.59
N GLY A 158 16.21 -4.86 33.49
CA GLY A 158 15.82 -6.22 33.13
C GLY A 158 14.60 -6.26 32.21
N HIS A 159 13.59 -5.45 32.48
CA HIS A 159 12.40 -5.33 31.64
C HIS A 159 12.72 -4.77 30.25
N LEU A 160 13.60 -3.75 30.18
CA LEU A 160 14.07 -3.21 28.89
C LEU A 160 14.91 -4.23 28.12
N ALA A 161 15.75 -5.02 28.80
CA ALA A 161 16.54 -6.07 28.16
C ALA A 161 15.64 -7.14 27.53
N LEU A 162 14.55 -7.54 28.20
CA LEU A 162 13.55 -8.46 27.66
C LEU A 162 12.84 -7.86 26.43
N THR A 163 12.49 -6.59 26.48
CA THR A 163 11.87 -5.88 25.36
C THR A 163 12.83 -5.84 24.16
N VAL A 164 14.11 -5.55 24.38
CA VAL A 164 15.16 -5.56 23.33
C VAL A 164 15.32 -6.98 22.76
N ALA A 165 15.42 -7.98 23.58
CA ALA A 165 15.59 -9.37 23.14
C ALA A 165 14.41 -9.82 22.25
N ALA A 166 13.17 -9.57 22.69
CA ALA A 166 11.97 -9.85 21.90
C ALA A 166 11.89 -9.00 20.63
N GLY A 167 12.31 -7.72 20.68
CA GLY A 167 12.43 -6.85 19.51
C GLY A 167 13.45 -7.34 18.50
N ALA A 168 14.58 -7.88 18.94
CA ALA A 168 15.58 -8.51 18.08
C ALA A 168 15.03 -9.77 17.39
N VAL A 169 14.31 -10.61 18.13
CA VAL A 169 13.60 -11.77 17.54
C VAL A 169 12.60 -11.30 16.49
N SER A 170 11.81 -10.26 16.77
CA SER A 170 10.86 -9.66 15.82
C SER A 170 11.55 -9.18 14.56
N TRP A 171 12.68 -8.51 14.71
CA TRP A 171 13.48 -8.04 13.59
C TRP A 171 14.00 -9.21 12.74
N LEU A 172 14.54 -10.25 13.37
CA LEU A 172 15.02 -11.46 12.70
C LEU A 172 13.90 -12.19 11.96
N VAL A 173 12.75 -12.37 12.56
CA VAL A 173 11.58 -13.02 11.94
C VAL A 173 11.08 -12.22 10.74
N THR A 174 11.07 -10.90 10.82
CA THR A 174 10.54 -10.04 9.75
C THR A 174 11.52 -9.82 8.61
N VAL A 175 12.84 -9.82 8.88
CA VAL A 175 13.90 -9.58 7.90
C VAL A 175 14.54 -10.87 7.43
N GLY A 176 14.57 -11.92 8.24
CA GLY A 176 15.16 -13.22 7.92
C GLY A 176 14.77 -13.80 6.56
N PRO A 177 13.51 -13.71 6.11
CA PRO A 177 13.14 -14.15 4.75
C PRO A 177 13.89 -13.45 3.62
N ALA A 178 14.54 -12.29 3.86
CA ALA A 178 15.40 -11.62 2.89
C ALA A 178 16.63 -12.44 2.51
N LEU A 179 17.14 -13.24 3.44
CA LEU A 179 18.28 -14.13 3.18
C LEU A 179 17.93 -15.19 2.13
N LEU A 180 16.67 -15.62 2.11
CA LEU A 180 16.16 -16.63 1.17
C LEU A 180 15.59 -16.02 -0.11
N ARG A 181 15.07 -14.79 -0.05
CA ARG A 181 14.37 -14.12 -1.17
C ARG A 181 14.57 -12.61 -1.11
N ARG A 182 15.71 -12.12 -1.55
CA ARG A 182 16.05 -10.68 -1.50
C ARG A 182 15.03 -9.78 -2.20
N GLU A 183 14.42 -10.24 -3.28
CA GLU A 183 13.49 -9.48 -4.15
C GLU A 183 12.03 -9.96 -4.01
N GLY A 184 11.71 -10.64 -2.91
CA GLY A 184 10.39 -11.24 -2.71
C GLY A 184 9.22 -10.26 -2.74
N PRO A 185 9.27 -9.11 -2.07
CA PRO A 185 8.23 -8.09 -2.10
C PRO A 185 8.02 -7.50 -3.49
N GLU A 186 9.12 -7.15 -4.18
CA GLU A 186 9.14 -6.54 -5.50
C GLU A 186 8.51 -7.47 -6.54
N ARG A 187 8.97 -8.72 -6.62
CA ARG A 187 8.42 -9.73 -7.50
C ARG A 187 6.92 -9.97 -7.29
N ARG A 188 6.46 -9.94 -6.03
CA ARG A 188 5.04 -10.10 -5.72
C ARG A 188 4.20 -8.89 -6.11
N ALA A 189 4.70 -7.68 -5.90
CA ALA A 189 4.01 -6.47 -6.28
C ALA A 189 3.85 -6.40 -7.81
N THR A 190 4.93 -6.66 -8.57
CA THR A 190 4.90 -6.74 -10.03
C THR A 190 3.94 -7.82 -10.52
N ALA A 191 4.00 -9.03 -9.95
CA ALA A 191 3.10 -10.11 -10.35
C ALA A 191 1.61 -9.79 -10.08
N ARG A 192 1.30 -9.03 -9.03
CA ARG A 192 -0.06 -8.55 -8.77
C ARG A 192 -0.50 -7.52 -9.79
N ALA A 193 0.38 -6.58 -10.15
CA ALA A 193 0.11 -5.58 -11.19
C ALA A 193 -0.21 -6.27 -12.52
N LEU A 194 0.60 -7.24 -12.95
CA LEU A 194 0.37 -8.03 -14.16
C LEU A 194 -0.95 -8.81 -14.10
N THR A 195 -1.26 -9.44 -12.96
CA THR A 195 -2.51 -10.20 -12.80
C THR A 195 -3.74 -9.27 -12.86
N ALA A 196 -3.66 -8.10 -12.23
CA ALA A 196 -4.76 -7.14 -12.22
C ALA A 196 -4.94 -6.48 -13.60
N ALA A 197 -3.84 -6.19 -14.31
CA ALA A 197 -3.88 -5.69 -15.69
C ALA A 197 -4.50 -6.73 -16.64
N ALA A 198 -4.17 -8.01 -16.49
CA ALA A 198 -4.79 -9.09 -17.26
C ALA A 198 -6.29 -9.19 -16.99
N ALA A 199 -6.72 -9.11 -15.73
CA ALA A 199 -8.14 -9.14 -15.39
C ALA A 199 -8.92 -7.95 -15.95
N TYR A 200 -8.28 -6.77 -16.02
CA TYR A 200 -8.86 -5.59 -16.65
C TYR A 200 -8.95 -5.75 -18.19
N ALA A 201 -7.94 -6.35 -18.82
CA ALA A 201 -7.95 -6.60 -20.26
C ALA A 201 -9.04 -7.61 -20.67
N ASP A 202 -9.39 -8.58 -19.80
CA ASP A 202 -10.50 -9.52 -20.06
C ASP A 202 -11.89 -8.90 -19.84
N ASP A 203 -12.02 -8.10 -18.79
CA ASP A 203 -13.28 -7.44 -18.40
C ASP A 203 -13.02 -5.96 -18.10
N PRO A 204 -13.12 -5.09 -19.12
CA PRO A 204 -12.88 -3.66 -19.00
C PRO A 204 -14.00 -2.95 -18.21
N GLY A 205 -14.04 -3.16 -16.90
CA GLY A 205 -14.99 -2.54 -15.98
C GLY A 205 -14.35 -1.47 -15.08
N HIS A 206 -15.15 -0.59 -14.50
CA HIS A 206 -14.66 0.43 -13.57
C HIS A 206 -13.93 -0.17 -12.35
N ARG A 207 -14.42 -1.31 -11.84
CA ARG A 207 -13.82 -2.00 -10.68
C ARG A 207 -12.47 -2.63 -11.02
N THR A 208 -12.38 -3.30 -12.16
CA THR A 208 -11.14 -3.94 -12.64
C THR A 208 -10.10 -2.90 -12.99
N ARG A 209 -10.50 -1.78 -13.62
CA ARG A 209 -9.63 -0.63 -13.90
C ARG A 209 -9.03 -0.06 -12.61
N HIS A 210 -9.87 0.21 -11.61
CA HIS A 210 -9.41 0.77 -10.32
C HIS A 210 -8.47 -0.20 -9.60
N ALA A 211 -8.78 -1.50 -9.61
CA ALA A 211 -7.92 -2.53 -9.02
C ALA A 211 -6.57 -2.64 -9.73
N ALA A 212 -6.55 -2.57 -11.06
CA ALA A 212 -5.33 -2.61 -11.85
C ALA A 212 -4.47 -1.36 -11.62
N ALA A 213 -5.07 -0.17 -11.64
CA ALA A 213 -4.36 1.09 -11.36
C ALA A 213 -3.74 1.10 -9.95
N ALA A 214 -4.48 0.65 -8.94
CA ALA A 214 -3.98 0.54 -7.57
C ALA A 214 -2.83 -0.48 -7.45
N ALA A 215 -2.90 -1.61 -8.16
CA ALA A 215 -1.86 -2.64 -8.16
C ALA A 215 -0.59 -2.16 -8.87
N VAL A 216 -0.71 -1.47 -10.01
CA VAL A 216 0.41 -0.84 -10.74
C VAL A 216 1.08 0.22 -9.87
N HIS A 217 0.29 1.12 -9.27
CA HIS A 217 0.82 2.13 -8.35
C HIS A 217 1.59 1.51 -7.18
N THR A 218 1.03 0.45 -6.57
CA THR A 218 1.70 -0.28 -5.48
C THR A 218 2.99 -0.94 -5.93
N ALA A 219 3.06 -1.48 -7.16
CA ALA A 219 4.26 -2.06 -7.73
C ALA A 219 5.35 -1.00 -7.91
N TRP A 220 5.04 0.16 -8.48
CA TRP A 220 5.96 1.29 -8.60
C TRP A 220 6.47 1.76 -7.24
N GLN A 221 5.58 1.95 -6.28
CA GLN A 221 5.96 2.34 -4.91
C GLN A 221 6.95 1.34 -4.29
N THR A 222 6.70 0.05 -4.49
CA THR A 222 7.55 -1.02 -3.95
C THR A 222 8.93 -1.03 -4.62
N LEU A 223 8.97 -0.88 -5.95
CA LEU A 223 10.23 -0.82 -6.72
C LEU A 223 11.05 0.42 -6.35
N LEU A 224 10.42 1.60 -6.28
CA LEU A 224 11.09 2.85 -5.89
C LEU A 224 11.62 2.80 -4.44
N ALA A 225 10.91 2.13 -3.55
CA ALA A 225 11.35 1.97 -2.16
C ALA A 225 12.51 0.99 -1.97
N ALA A 226 12.83 0.15 -2.97
CA ALA A 226 13.89 -0.88 -2.89
C ALA A 226 15.32 -0.29 -2.94
N GLY A 227 15.49 0.99 -3.26
CA GLY A 227 16.78 1.68 -3.23
C GLY A 227 17.60 1.49 -4.53
N ARG A 228 18.79 0.87 -4.47
CA ARG A 228 19.72 0.80 -5.61
C ARG A 228 19.16 0.03 -6.81
N PRO A 229 19.39 0.51 -8.05
CA PRO A 229 18.99 -0.19 -9.27
C PRO A 229 19.82 -1.48 -9.42
N THR A 230 19.13 -2.62 -9.46
CA THR A 230 19.72 -3.92 -9.77
C THR A 230 19.25 -4.37 -11.17
N PRO A 231 19.97 -5.28 -11.86
CA PRO A 231 19.48 -5.82 -13.14
C PRO A 231 18.07 -6.42 -13.02
N VAL A 232 17.81 -7.16 -11.95
CA VAL A 232 16.50 -7.76 -11.67
C VAL A 232 15.42 -6.69 -11.50
N ARG A 233 15.73 -5.57 -10.84
CA ARG A 233 14.80 -4.47 -10.68
C ARG A 233 14.43 -3.84 -12.02
N ARG A 234 15.40 -3.65 -12.94
CA ARG A 234 15.12 -3.12 -14.28
C ARG A 234 14.16 -4.02 -15.06
N GLU A 235 14.32 -5.35 -14.96
CA GLU A 235 13.38 -6.28 -15.57
C GLU A 235 11.98 -6.21 -14.95
N LEU A 236 11.90 -6.06 -13.62
CA LEU A 236 10.61 -5.86 -12.93
C LEU A 236 9.96 -4.53 -13.33
N GLU A 237 10.74 -3.46 -13.50
CA GLU A 237 10.26 -2.16 -13.98
C GLU A 237 9.67 -2.29 -15.39
N ARG A 238 10.36 -2.98 -16.32
CA ARG A 238 9.83 -3.26 -17.67
C ARG A 238 8.49 -4.00 -17.62
N LEU A 239 8.38 -5.01 -16.77
CA LEU A 239 7.14 -5.76 -16.59
C LEU A 239 6.00 -4.88 -16.05
N VAL A 240 6.28 -3.93 -15.17
CA VAL A 240 5.27 -2.97 -14.68
C VAL A 240 4.85 -2.01 -15.79
N VAL A 241 5.78 -1.55 -16.64
CA VAL A 241 5.46 -0.72 -17.83
C VAL A 241 4.50 -1.46 -18.76
N HIS A 242 4.70 -2.76 -19.01
CA HIS A 242 3.74 -3.55 -19.80
C HIS A 242 2.37 -3.67 -19.16
N ALA A 243 2.30 -3.80 -17.83
CA ALA A 243 1.03 -3.79 -17.10
C ALA A 243 0.32 -2.42 -17.23
N GLU A 244 1.07 -1.33 -17.19
CA GLU A 244 0.57 0.03 -17.36
C GLU A 244 0.09 0.30 -18.80
N ALA A 245 0.84 -0.15 -19.80
CA ALA A 245 0.45 -0.07 -21.21
C ALA A 245 -0.84 -0.85 -21.50
N ALA A 246 -1.02 -2.03 -20.89
CA ALA A 246 -2.25 -2.80 -21.00
C ALA A 246 -3.45 -2.07 -20.35
N LEU A 247 -3.21 -1.36 -19.23
CA LEU A 247 -4.22 -0.53 -18.57
C LEU A 247 -4.64 0.66 -19.43
N ALA A 248 -3.67 1.34 -20.05
CA ALA A 248 -3.92 2.48 -20.92
C ALA A 248 -4.74 2.08 -22.17
N ARG A 249 -4.39 0.96 -22.81
CA ARG A 249 -5.13 0.43 -23.97
C ARG A 249 -6.59 0.11 -23.63
N GLY A 250 -6.85 -0.58 -22.54
CA GLY A 250 -8.22 -0.89 -22.11
C GLY A 250 -9.04 0.38 -21.83
N ALA A 251 -8.38 1.48 -21.43
CA ALA A 251 -9.04 2.77 -21.25
C ALA A 251 -9.41 3.43 -22.59
N LEU A 252 -8.60 3.29 -23.64
CA LEU A 252 -8.87 3.80 -25.00
C LEU A 252 -9.98 2.98 -25.67
N GLY A 253 -9.97 1.66 -25.56
CA GLY A 253 -11.00 0.78 -26.12
C GLY A 253 -12.38 0.89 -25.44
N ALA A 254 -12.42 1.37 -24.21
CA ALA A 254 -13.67 1.60 -23.48
C ALA A 254 -14.39 2.90 -23.85
N HIS A 255 -13.79 3.74 -24.73
CA HIS A 255 -14.39 4.95 -25.29
C HIS A 255 -14.51 4.88 -26.82
N PRO A 256 -15.39 4.03 -27.39
CA PRO A 256 -15.57 3.95 -28.85
C PRO A 256 -16.45 5.07 -29.42
N GLY A 257 -16.38 6.30 -28.88
CA GLY A 257 -17.38 7.31 -29.19
C GLY A 257 -16.92 8.74 -29.48
N VAL A 258 -15.63 9.02 -29.67
CA VAL A 258 -15.18 10.41 -29.95
C VAL A 258 -14.61 10.60 -31.36
N HIS A 259 -14.41 9.55 -32.13
CA HIS A 259 -14.03 9.69 -33.54
C HIS A 259 -15.20 9.44 -34.47
N GLY A 260 -15.72 10.55 -35.03
CA GLY A 260 -16.55 10.51 -36.23
C GLY A 260 -18.04 10.48 -36.04
N ARG A 261 -18.63 11.49 -35.42
CA ARG A 261 -20.00 11.86 -35.83
C ARG A 261 -19.86 12.71 -37.09
N PRO A 262 -20.26 12.22 -38.27
CA PRO A 262 -20.39 13.09 -39.42
C PRO A 262 -21.46 14.13 -39.05
N VAL A 263 -21.11 15.39 -39.12
CA VAL A 263 -22.09 16.48 -39.07
C VAL A 263 -23.00 16.28 -40.25
N GLY A 264 -24.17 15.69 -39.99
CA GLY A 264 -25.24 15.56 -40.94
C GLY A 264 -25.76 16.94 -41.31
N ASP A 265 -25.82 17.19 -42.61
CA ASP A 265 -26.41 18.33 -43.26
C ASP A 265 -27.77 18.71 -42.65
N ALA A 266 -27.85 19.92 -42.11
CA ALA A 266 -29.12 20.58 -41.88
C ALA A 266 -29.12 21.87 -42.76
N HIS A 267 -29.96 21.83 -43.76
CA HIS A 267 -30.35 22.88 -44.66
C HIS A 267 -30.52 24.29 -44.07
N GLY A 268 -30.09 25.30 -44.84
CA GLY A 268 -30.78 26.59 -44.80
C GLY A 268 -29.93 27.81 -45.05
N GLY A 269 -29.82 28.23 -46.29
CA GLY A 269 -30.03 29.64 -46.67
C GLY A 269 -28.91 30.67 -46.52
N GLY A 270 -28.28 31.02 -47.67
CA GLY A 270 -28.15 32.42 -48.07
C GLY A 270 -26.92 33.21 -47.67
N HIS A 271 -26.16 33.49 -48.65
CA HIS A 271 -25.48 34.72 -49.09
C HIS A 271 -23.97 34.59 -49.35
N ALA A 272 -23.69 34.76 -50.63
CA ALA A 272 -22.37 34.94 -51.23
C ALA A 272 -21.65 36.19 -50.70
N ARG A 273 -20.33 36.07 -50.52
CA ARG A 273 -19.36 37.10 -51.00
C ARG A 273 -17.91 36.56 -50.92
N THR A 274 -17.36 36.45 -52.11
CA THR A 274 -15.99 36.55 -52.58
C THR A 274 -14.92 37.08 -51.63
N ALA A 275 -13.79 36.35 -51.55
CA ALA A 275 -12.37 36.74 -51.69
C ALA A 275 -11.51 35.52 -51.35
N ASP A 276 -10.94 34.88 -52.27
CA ASP A 276 -9.65 34.92 -52.98
C ASP A 276 -8.42 34.78 -52.05
N ARG A 277 -7.63 33.78 -52.46
CA ARG A 277 -6.18 33.58 -52.33
C ARG A 277 -5.57 32.92 -51.08
N ASP A 278 -4.93 31.86 -51.45
CA ASP A 278 -3.67 31.29 -50.91
C ASP A 278 -3.61 30.79 -49.48
N SER A 279 -3.74 29.46 -49.34
CA SER A 279 -2.70 28.68 -48.70
C SER A 279 -2.90 27.17 -48.99
N LYS A 280 -2.11 26.67 -49.91
CA LYS A 280 -1.78 25.26 -50.03
C LYS A 280 -0.98 24.83 -48.80
N LEU A 281 -1.62 24.25 -47.84
CA LEU A 281 -1.01 23.34 -46.86
C LEU A 281 -2.07 22.29 -46.51
N ALA A 282 -2.11 21.26 -47.35
CA ALA A 282 -2.78 20.04 -46.99
C ALA A 282 -2.07 19.43 -45.77
N PRO A 283 -2.74 19.18 -44.66
CA PRO A 283 -2.16 18.31 -43.63
C PRO A 283 -2.04 16.93 -44.23
N THR A 284 -0.82 16.47 -44.37
CA THR A 284 -0.50 15.06 -44.65
C THR A 284 -1.29 14.23 -43.68
N ALA A 285 -2.27 13.47 -44.14
CA ALA A 285 -2.97 12.49 -43.37
C ALA A 285 -1.91 11.48 -42.87
N VAL A 286 -1.46 11.67 -41.65
CA VAL A 286 -0.68 10.62 -40.97
C VAL A 286 -1.57 9.41 -40.91
N ASP A 287 -1.16 8.35 -41.58
CA ASP A 287 -1.87 7.09 -41.61
C ASP A 287 -1.87 6.49 -40.20
N THR A 288 -2.89 6.83 -39.41
CA THR A 288 -3.09 6.38 -38.02
C THR A 288 -3.27 4.86 -37.92
N ARG A 289 -3.61 4.20 -39.05
CA ARG A 289 -3.84 2.72 -39.04
C ARG A 289 -2.55 1.93 -38.88
N THR A 290 -1.42 2.39 -39.38
CA THR A 290 -0.14 1.68 -39.25
C THR A 290 0.40 1.79 -37.81
N GLY A 291 0.19 2.93 -37.14
CA GLY A 291 0.58 3.13 -35.76
C GLY A 291 -0.23 2.29 -34.76
N ASP A 292 -1.52 2.06 -35.04
CA ASP A 292 -2.39 1.26 -34.18
C ASP A 292 -2.01 -0.24 -34.21
N HIS A 293 -1.62 -0.77 -35.39
CA HIS A 293 -1.16 -2.15 -35.52
C HIS A 293 0.22 -2.41 -34.89
N GLU A 294 1.14 -1.46 -34.92
CA GLU A 294 2.42 -1.57 -34.23
C GLU A 294 2.27 -1.48 -32.71
N LEU A 295 1.40 -0.61 -32.21
CA LEU A 295 1.04 -0.54 -30.79
C LEU A 295 0.33 -1.81 -30.29
N GLU A 296 -0.53 -2.42 -31.13
CA GLU A 296 -1.17 -3.68 -30.81
C GLU A 296 -0.18 -4.85 -30.69
N ALA A 297 0.89 -4.86 -31.47
CA ALA A 297 1.93 -5.88 -31.44
C ALA A 297 2.83 -5.76 -30.20
N CYS A 298 3.03 -4.56 -29.67
CA CYS A 298 3.94 -4.31 -28.53
C CYS A 298 3.32 -4.55 -27.16
N VAL A 299 1.99 -4.53 -26.99
CA VAL A 299 1.37 -4.71 -25.68
C VAL A 299 0.90 -6.15 -25.48
N ALA A 300 1.36 -6.75 -24.38
CA ALA A 300 1.05 -8.14 -24.05
C ALA A 300 -0.45 -8.35 -23.80
N GLY A 301 -1.05 -9.36 -24.44
CA GLY A 301 -2.41 -9.80 -24.18
C GLY A 301 -2.57 -10.39 -22.76
N PRO A 302 -3.84 -10.60 -22.32
CA PRO A 302 -4.13 -11.01 -20.94
C PRO A 302 -3.48 -12.34 -20.55
N ASP A 303 -3.41 -13.31 -21.43
CA ASP A 303 -2.79 -14.62 -21.14
C ASP A 303 -1.27 -14.50 -20.96
N ARG A 304 -0.62 -13.66 -21.74
CA ARG A 304 0.81 -13.37 -21.63
C ARG A 304 1.12 -12.64 -20.31
N LEU A 305 0.30 -11.70 -19.93
CA LEU A 305 0.40 -11.02 -18.63
C LEU A 305 0.25 -12.01 -17.46
N ARG A 306 -0.69 -12.95 -17.55
CA ARG A 306 -0.86 -14.03 -16.56
C ARG A 306 0.34 -14.97 -16.52
N ALA A 307 0.88 -15.35 -17.66
CA ALA A 307 2.08 -16.19 -17.75
C ALA A 307 3.27 -15.48 -17.09
N TRP A 308 3.51 -14.22 -17.40
CA TRP A 308 4.54 -13.41 -16.75
C TRP A 308 4.31 -13.24 -15.25
N ALA A 309 3.07 -13.08 -14.82
CA ALA A 309 2.75 -13.00 -13.39
C ALA A 309 3.12 -14.29 -12.65
N ARG A 310 2.82 -15.46 -13.23
CA ARG A 310 3.21 -16.76 -12.65
C ARG A 310 4.72 -16.93 -12.58
N GLN A 311 5.43 -16.64 -13.67
CA GLN A 311 6.88 -16.75 -13.75
C GLN A 311 7.57 -15.76 -12.78
N THR A 312 7.08 -14.53 -12.65
CA THR A 312 7.60 -13.54 -11.71
C THR A 312 7.44 -13.98 -10.24
N ARG A 313 6.39 -14.74 -9.91
CA ARG A 313 6.19 -15.33 -8.58
C ARG A 313 7.12 -16.50 -8.28
N ALA A 314 7.56 -17.20 -9.29
CA ALA A 314 8.47 -18.34 -9.16
C ALA A 314 9.87 -17.91 -8.73
N ARG A 315 10.70 -18.88 -8.29
CA ARG A 315 12.11 -18.63 -7.91
C ARG A 315 13.07 -18.58 -9.11
N GLY A 316 12.57 -18.82 -10.32
CA GLY A 316 13.34 -18.87 -11.54
C GLY A 316 13.74 -17.51 -12.12
N PRO A 317 14.35 -17.52 -13.32
CA PRO A 317 14.65 -16.31 -14.07
C PRO A 317 13.36 -15.53 -14.35
N LEU A 318 13.49 -14.21 -14.45
CA LEU A 318 12.38 -13.36 -14.81
C LEU A 318 11.99 -13.55 -16.29
N PRO A 319 10.71 -13.34 -16.66
CA PRO A 319 10.34 -13.26 -18.06
C PRO A 319 11.06 -12.08 -18.71
N THR A 320 11.54 -12.26 -19.92
CA THR A 320 12.13 -11.18 -20.72
C THR A 320 11.05 -10.61 -21.63
N PRO A 321 10.41 -9.51 -21.27
CA PRO A 321 9.44 -8.87 -22.14
C PRO A 321 10.16 -8.25 -23.34
N PRO A 322 9.49 -8.12 -24.51
CA PRO A 322 10.02 -7.32 -25.61
C PRO A 322 10.22 -5.87 -25.14
N PRO A 323 11.06 -5.07 -25.80
CA PRO A 323 11.15 -3.65 -25.51
C PRO A 323 9.78 -3.00 -25.68
N PRO A 324 9.41 -2.05 -24.82
CA PRO A 324 8.14 -1.33 -24.89
C PRO A 324 8.03 -0.43 -26.11
#